data_3b67a4bf2a8266e7f688e8a2d8005590
#
_entry.id   3b67a4bf2a8266e7f688e8a2d8005590
#
_cell.length_a   1.000
_cell.length_b   1.000
_cell.length_c   1.000
_cell.angle_alpha   90.00
_cell.angle_beta   90.00
_cell.angle_gamma   90.00
#
_symmetry.space_group_name_H-M   'P 1'
#
loop_
_entity.id
_entity.type
_entity.pdbx_description
1 polymer ?
#
loop_
_entity_poly.entity_id
_entity_poly.type
_entity_poly.pdbx_seq_one_letter_code
_entity_poly.pdbx_strand_id
1 'polypeptide(L)'
;MKAEKPVEICFGKVTGVSPLKILVDQKMTLGKAQLVLTRNVTDFTTEVTVNWNTENKSGGSGDSSFASHNHAVTGRKKITVHNGLVVGDEVILFRQQGGQKYVVVDRIG
;
A
#
# COMPACT_ATOMS: atom_id res chain seq x y z
N MET A 1 15.16 16.79 35.33
CA MET A 1 14.20 16.80 34.28
C MET A 1 14.40 15.68 33.31
N LYS A 2 13.33 15.07 32.94
CA LYS A 2 13.46 13.97 32.05
C LYS A 2 13.37 14.43 30.63
N ALA A 3 14.31 14.09 29.83
CA ALA A 3 14.29 14.46 28.43
C ALA A 3 13.31 13.59 27.70
N GLU A 4 12.57 14.18 26.80
CA GLU A 4 11.72 13.42 25.95
C GLU A 4 12.55 12.76 24.88
N LYS A 5 12.04 11.67 24.38
CA LYS A 5 12.72 10.96 23.31
C LYS A 5 12.07 11.38 22.02
N PRO A 6 12.70 12.25 21.28
CA PRO A 6 12.11 12.70 20.04
C PRO A 6 12.08 11.59 18.99
N VAL A 7 11.23 11.78 18.02
CA VAL A 7 11.13 10.90 16.89
C VAL A 7 12.04 11.44 15.81
N GLU A 8 12.87 10.58 15.28
CA GLU A 8 13.70 10.91 14.14
C GLU A 8 12.98 10.55 12.86
N ILE A 9 13.12 11.39 11.87
CA ILE A 9 12.63 11.10 10.54
C ILE A 9 13.80 10.64 9.71
N CYS A 10 13.69 9.45 9.13
CA CYS A 10 14.75 8.87 8.33
C CYS A 10 14.24 8.59 6.95
N PHE A 11 15.15 8.49 6.00
CA PHE A 11 14.82 8.15 4.63
C PHE A 11 15.60 6.92 4.25
N GLY A 12 14.99 6.06 3.47
CA GLY A 12 15.65 4.84 3.08
C GLY A 12 15.25 4.40 1.70
N LYS A 13 15.91 3.37 1.24
CA LYS A 13 15.64 2.80 -0.06
C LYS A 13 15.55 1.29 0.09
N VAL A 14 14.54 0.71 -0.53
CA VAL A 14 14.35 -0.73 -0.46
C VAL A 14 15.38 -1.38 -1.36
N THR A 15 16.20 -2.24 -0.77
CA THR A 15 17.24 -2.94 -1.51
C THR A 15 16.94 -4.41 -1.71
N GLY A 16 15.96 -4.94 -0.97
CA GLY A 16 15.53 -6.31 -1.15
C GLY A 16 14.15 -6.48 -0.57
N VAL A 17 13.40 -7.45 -1.07
CA VAL A 17 12.05 -7.67 -0.57
C VAL A 17 11.82 -9.09 -0.08
N SER A 18 12.72 -9.98 -0.36
CA SER A 18 12.54 -11.36 0.08
C SER A 18 13.89 -11.94 0.52
N PRO A 19 14.31 -11.60 1.72
CA PRO A 19 13.65 -10.84 2.79
C PRO A 19 13.73 -9.34 2.56
N LEU A 20 12.86 -8.63 3.24
CA LEU A 20 12.83 -7.18 3.13
C LEU A 20 14.07 -6.56 3.73
N LYS A 21 14.70 -5.67 2.98
CA LYS A 21 15.85 -4.92 3.44
C LYS A 21 15.73 -3.49 2.97
N ILE A 22 16.01 -2.57 3.88
CA ILE A 22 15.95 -1.14 3.59
C ILE A 22 17.25 -0.52 4.06
N LEU A 23 17.89 0.18 3.14
CA LEU A 23 19.12 0.91 3.44
C LEU A 23 18.73 2.30 3.90
N VAL A 24 19.00 2.63 5.14
CA VAL A 24 18.57 3.85 5.77
C VAL A 24 19.73 4.81 5.81
N ASP A 25 19.51 6.04 5.36
CA ASP A 25 20.48 7.13 5.35
C ASP A 25 21.78 6.71 4.68
N GLN A 26 21.71 5.77 3.76
CA GLN A 26 22.86 5.28 3.02
C GLN A 26 23.94 4.68 3.92
N LYS A 27 23.59 4.33 5.12
CA LYS A 27 24.58 3.84 6.07
C LYS A 27 24.23 2.49 6.64
N MET A 28 22.98 2.19 6.84
CA MET A 28 22.60 1.06 7.66
C MET A 28 21.48 0.29 6.98
N THR A 29 21.69 -1.00 6.82
CA THR A 29 20.66 -1.85 6.24
C THR A 29 19.85 -2.47 7.35
N LEU A 30 18.55 -2.25 7.33
CA LEU A 30 17.63 -2.80 8.30
C LEU A 30 16.90 -3.97 7.70
N GLY A 31 16.72 -4.99 8.51
CA GLY A 31 15.96 -6.15 8.10
C GLY A 31 14.62 -6.20 8.78
N LYS A 32 13.91 -7.29 8.55
CA LYS A 32 12.54 -7.40 9.00
C LYS A 32 12.40 -7.26 10.51
N ALA A 33 13.40 -7.68 11.26
CA ALA A 33 13.29 -7.62 12.71
C ALA A 33 13.26 -6.20 13.24
N GLN A 34 13.81 -5.24 12.50
CA GLN A 34 13.81 -3.86 12.96
C GLN A 34 12.73 -3.01 12.32
N LEU A 35 11.93 -3.59 11.41
CA LEU A 35 10.99 -2.79 10.64
C LEU A 35 9.57 -3.08 11.05
N VAL A 36 8.77 -2.03 11.18
CA VAL A 36 7.35 -2.11 11.40
C VAL A 36 6.70 -1.46 10.19
N LEU A 37 5.86 -2.20 9.49
CA LEU A 37 5.29 -1.70 8.25
C LEU A 37 3.87 -1.24 8.48
N THR A 38 3.55 -0.05 8.00
CA THR A 38 2.18 0.40 8.01
C THR A 38 1.45 -0.20 6.82
N ARG A 39 0.13 -0.05 6.84
CA ARG A 39 -0.67 -0.56 5.73
C ARG A 39 -0.30 0.13 4.42
N ASN A 40 0.21 1.34 4.50
CA ASN A 40 0.54 2.09 3.29
C ASN A 40 1.64 1.42 2.48
N VAL A 41 2.40 0.53 3.08
CA VAL A 41 3.52 -0.11 2.38
C VAL A 41 3.40 -1.63 2.38
N THR A 42 2.19 -2.13 2.56
CA THR A 42 1.94 -3.57 2.51
C THR A 42 0.73 -3.83 1.63
N ASP A 43 0.65 -5.04 1.11
CA ASP A 43 -0.57 -5.46 0.45
C ASP A 43 -1.64 -5.68 1.49
N PHE A 44 -2.84 -5.32 1.18
CA PHE A 44 -3.93 -5.51 2.13
C PHE A 44 -5.25 -5.66 1.39
N THR A 45 -6.21 -6.24 2.09
CA THR A 45 -7.54 -6.43 1.57
C THR A 45 -8.48 -5.46 2.27
N THR A 46 -9.31 -4.81 1.50
CA THR A 46 -10.25 -3.86 2.05
C THR A 46 -11.54 -3.94 1.25
N GLU A 47 -12.54 -3.25 1.73
CA GLU A 47 -13.82 -3.23 1.04
C GLU A 47 -14.06 -1.85 0.47
N VAL A 48 -14.65 -1.83 -0.69
CA VAL A 48 -15.04 -0.58 -1.34
C VAL A 48 -16.49 -0.70 -1.75
N THR A 49 -17.15 0.41 -1.81
CA THR A 49 -18.49 0.47 -2.35
C THR A 49 -18.39 0.89 -3.81
N VAL A 50 -18.95 0.08 -4.67
CA VAL A 50 -18.96 0.41 -6.08
C VAL A 50 -20.37 0.73 -6.47
N ASN A 51 -20.50 1.62 -7.46
CA ASN A 51 -21.79 2.06 -7.90
C ASN A 51 -21.64 2.53 -9.34
N TRP A 52 -21.72 1.60 -10.27
CA TRP A 52 -21.66 1.97 -11.67
C TRP A 52 -22.58 1.06 -12.45
N ASN A 53 -22.91 1.47 -13.65
CA ASN A 53 -23.72 0.67 -14.54
C ASN A 53 -22.83 0.09 -15.62
N THR A 54 -23.09 -1.17 -15.95
CA THR A 54 -22.44 -1.74 -17.11
C THR A 54 -23.07 -1.12 -18.32
N GLU A 55 -22.25 -0.84 -19.31
CA GLU A 55 -22.74 -0.23 -20.48
C GLU A 55 -23.54 -1.22 -21.30
N ASN A 56 -24.64 -0.77 -21.81
CA ASN A 56 -25.49 -1.61 -22.60
C ASN A 56 -25.04 -1.56 -24.04
N LYS A 57 -24.46 -2.63 -24.51
CA LYS A 57 -24.06 -2.66 -25.88
C LYS A 57 -25.09 -3.42 -26.66
N SER A 58 -25.93 -2.71 -27.24
CA SER A 58 -26.97 -3.35 -27.98
C SER A 58 -26.37 -3.82 -29.25
N GLY A 59 -25.73 -4.79 -29.26
CA GLY A 59 -25.09 -5.29 -30.38
C GLY A 59 -25.88 -5.71 -31.43
N GLY A 60 -26.85 -5.47 -31.50
CA GLY A 60 -27.47 -5.67 -32.58
C GLY A 60 -28.04 -6.75 -32.95
N SER A 61 -28.16 -7.64 -32.57
CA SER A 61 -28.80 -8.62 -33.17
C SER A 61 -30.12 -8.83 -32.71
N GLY A 62 -30.77 -9.57 -33.26
CA GLY A 62 -32.10 -9.78 -33.07
C GLY A 62 -32.57 -10.07 -31.71
N ASP A 63 -31.78 -10.69 -30.96
CA ASP A 63 -32.24 -10.97 -29.67
C ASP A 63 -32.00 -9.92 -28.74
N SER A 64 -32.29 -8.88 -29.08
CA SER A 64 -32.01 -7.76 -28.31
C SER A 64 -32.62 -7.73 -26.99
N SER A 65 -33.48 -8.59 -26.72
CA SER A 65 -34.05 -8.54 -25.42
C SER A 65 -33.01 -8.68 -24.34
N PHE A 66 -31.89 -9.17 -24.66
CA PHE A 66 -30.89 -9.19 -23.66
C PHE A 66 -30.05 -8.02 -23.72
N ALA A 67 -29.89 -7.53 -24.86
CA ALA A 67 -28.91 -6.53 -25.07
C ALA A 67 -29.29 -5.24 -24.42
N SER A 68 -30.49 -5.09 -24.08
CA SER A 68 -30.85 -3.80 -23.59
C SER A 68 -30.81 -3.68 -22.09
N HIS A 69 -30.12 -4.55 -21.47
CA HIS A 69 -30.10 -4.46 -20.03
C HIS A 69 -28.89 -3.76 -19.54
N ASN A 70 -29.08 -2.73 -18.79
CA ASN A 70 -28.02 -2.15 -17.99
C ASN A 70 -28.04 -2.80 -16.65
N HIS A 71 -26.90 -3.25 -16.21
CA HIS A 71 -26.83 -3.82 -14.90
C HIS A 71 -26.13 -2.86 -13.97
N ALA A 72 -26.82 -2.42 -12.97
CA ALA A 72 -26.22 -1.59 -11.96
C ALA A 72 -25.36 -2.50 -11.09
N VAL A 73 -24.10 -2.15 -10.95
CA VAL A 73 -23.21 -2.86 -10.08
C VAL A 73 -23.03 -2.00 -8.86
N THR A 74 -23.66 -2.39 -7.78
CA THR A 74 -23.57 -1.62 -6.56
C THR A 74 -23.30 -2.56 -5.43
N GLY A 75 -22.82 -1.99 -4.35
CA GLY A 75 -22.60 -2.75 -3.13
C GLY A 75 -21.15 -2.80 -2.74
N ARG A 76 -20.89 -3.48 -1.67
CA ARG A 76 -19.57 -3.61 -1.17
C ARG A 76 -18.84 -4.73 -1.88
N LYS A 77 -17.64 -4.43 -2.29
CA LYS A 77 -16.78 -5.43 -2.92
C LYS A 77 -15.47 -5.49 -2.17
N LYS A 78 -14.95 -6.69 -2.04
CA LYS A 78 -13.67 -6.89 -1.40
C LYS A 78 -12.60 -6.82 -2.47
N ILE A 79 -11.58 -6.02 -2.22
CA ILE A 79 -10.48 -5.88 -3.17
C ILE A 79 -9.17 -6.05 -2.42
N THR A 80 -8.16 -6.47 -3.14
CA THR A 80 -6.80 -6.53 -2.61
C THR A 80 -6.02 -5.40 -3.25
N VAL A 81 -5.41 -4.59 -2.41
CA VAL A 81 -4.57 -3.49 -2.87
C VAL A 81 -3.14 -3.96 -2.78
N HIS A 82 -2.45 -3.97 -3.91
CA HIS A 82 -1.07 -4.42 -3.98
C HIS A 82 -0.17 -3.23 -3.75
N ASN A 83 0.07 -2.96 -2.49
CA ASN A 83 0.78 -1.77 -2.11
C ASN A 83 2.13 -2.09 -1.46
N GLY A 84 2.56 -3.32 -1.55
CA GLY A 84 3.82 -3.74 -0.95
C GLY A 84 5.01 -3.05 -1.58
N LEU A 85 6.07 -3.01 -0.84
CA LEU A 85 7.29 -2.38 -1.29
C LEU A 85 7.97 -3.21 -2.37
N VAL A 86 8.61 -2.52 -3.30
CA VAL A 86 9.45 -3.18 -4.29
C VAL A 86 10.84 -2.59 -4.22
N VAL A 87 11.80 -3.33 -4.75
CA VAL A 87 13.18 -2.88 -4.76
C VAL A 87 13.28 -1.57 -5.52
N GLY A 88 13.93 -0.61 -4.92
CA GLY A 88 14.07 0.71 -5.50
C GLY A 88 13.14 1.75 -4.91
N ASP A 89 12.10 1.31 -4.19
CA ASP A 89 11.21 2.27 -3.54
C ASP A 89 11.97 3.09 -2.51
N GLU A 90 11.67 4.36 -2.49
CA GLU A 90 12.19 5.24 -1.44
C GLU A 90 11.11 5.42 -0.41
N VAL A 91 11.49 5.36 0.84
CA VAL A 91 10.53 5.34 1.94
C VAL A 91 10.93 6.33 3.01
N ILE A 92 9.93 6.75 3.76
CA ILE A 92 10.14 7.57 4.93
C ILE A 92 9.90 6.71 6.16
N LEU A 93 10.79 6.80 7.13
CA LEU A 93 10.70 6.01 8.34
C LEU A 93 10.75 6.92 9.56
N PHE A 94 10.09 6.47 10.60
CA PHE A 94 10.15 7.14 11.89
C PHE A 94 10.84 6.21 12.88
N ARG A 95 11.69 6.77 13.70
CA ARG A 95 12.34 6.02 14.75
C ARG A 95 12.34 6.87 16.00
N GLN A 96 11.92 6.30 17.11
CA GLN A 96 12.05 6.99 18.38
C GLN A 96 13.51 6.92 18.79
N GLN A 97 14.06 8.06 19.20
CA GLN A 97 15.47 8.12 19.54
C GLN A 97 15.77 7.12 20.64
N GLY A 98 16.79 6.32 20.43
CA GLY A 98 17.11 5.25 21.36
C GLY A 98 16.33 3.98 21.11
N GLY A 99 15.38 3.99 20.21
CA GLY A 99 14.61 2.80 19.91
C GLY A 99 15.31 1.90 18.92
N GLN A 100 14.85 0.69 18.85
CA GLN A 100 15.42 -0.29 17.96
C GLN A 100 14.52 -0.62 16.79
N LYS A 101 13.34 -0.05 16.75
CA LYS A 101 12.40 -0.31 15.68
C LYS A 101 12.23 0.94 14.85
N TYR A 102 12.06 0.72 13.57
CA TYR A 102 11.78 1.79 12.61
C TYR A 102 10.43 1.52 11.99
N VAL A 103 9.59 2.53 11.98
CA VAL A 103 8.26 2.41 11.37
C VAL A 103 8.36 2.95 9.96
N VAL A 104 8.09 2.11 8.98
CA VAL A 104 8.06 2.55 7.59
C VAL A 104 6.67 3.13 7.36
N VAL A 105 6.62 4.44 7.21
CA VAL A 105 5.36 5.15 7.20
C VAL A 105 4.74 5.14 5.81
N ASP A 106 5.55 5.35 4.80
CA ASP A 106 5.03 5.46 3.45
C ASP A 106 6.19 5.43 2.47
N ARG A 107 5.86 5.32 1.21
CA ARG A 107 6.85 5.46 0.16
C ARG A 107 6.78 6.88 -0.38
N ILE A 108 7.86 7.32 -0.97
CA ILE A 108 7.98 8.65 -1.50
C ILE A 108 7.92 8.57 -3.02
N GLY A 109 7.18 9.45 -3.59
CA GLY A 109 7.10 9.52 -5.04
C GLY A 109 5.89 8.86 -5.68
#